data_ff3b7825f48983342033cb53fc613c10
#
_entry.id   ff3b7825f48983342033cb53fc613c10
#
_cell.length_a   1.000
_cell.length_b   1.000
_cell.length_c   1.000
_cell.angle_alpha   90.00
_cell.angle_beta   90.00
_cell.angle_gamma   90.00
#
_symmetry.space_group_name_H-M   'P 1'
#
loop_
_entity.id
_entity.type
_entity.pdbx_description
1 polymer ?
#
loop_
_entity_poly.entity_id
_entity_poly.type
_entity_poly.pdbx_seq_one_letter_code
_entity_poly.pdbx_strand_id
1 'polypeptide(L)'
;SAPTENLQARYITEWLRENERYKDGKRTAIVLCDEHLLQTVIHCIPDEVDTLNVTTGYPLQQTPIASMVTQLWALQTEGYSVQEQSYRLHYVNRVLRHPYGKYLTPKVAEIIERLNSERQFYVKPKEGSIFEYHPSDKQNLQALVSWLAETIRFIGMNGADDKDPLFEESVFRMYTLLIRLSELMVNGDLDADKIIFRRLLTQLIAATSIPFHGEPARGVQVMGVL
;
A
#
# COMPACT_ATOMS: atom_id res chain seq x y z
N SER A 1 19.13 26.51 12.87
CA SER A 1 17.79 25.91 12.77
C SER A 1 17.35 25.90 11.31
N ALA A 2 16.79 24.82 10.83
CA ALA A 2 16.20 24.74 9.48
C ALA A 2 14.68 24.95 9.62
N PRO A 3 14.10 25.84 8.81
CA PRO A 3 12.68 26.23 8.94
C PRO A 3 11.71 25.19 8.35
N THR A 4 12.19 24.20 7.58
CA THR A 4 11.38 23.15 6.99
C THR A 4 12.06 21.79 7.08
N GLU A 5 11.27 20.71 7.13
CA GLU A 5 11.74 19.32 7.16
C GLU A 5 12.65 18.98 5.96
N ASN A 6 12.30 19.46 4.76
CA ASN A 6 13.12 19.27 3.57
C ASN A 6 14.50 19.94 3.68
N LEU A 7 14.61 21.11 4.33
CA LEU A 7 15.89 21.75 4.58
C LEU A 7 16.69 21.01 5.66
N GLN A 8 16.00 20.43 6.66
CA GLN A 8 16.65 19.57 7.64
C GLN A 8 17.25 18.32 6.96
N ALA A 9 16.47 17.66 6.09
CA ALA A 9 16.95 16.50 5.33
C ALA A 9 18.17 16.85 4.44
N ARG A 10 18.13 17.97 3.72
CA ARG A 10 19.27 18.42 2.89
C ARG A 10 20.52 18.73 3.71
N TYR A 11 20.37 19.21 4.93
CA TYR A 11 21.52 19.48 5.80
C TYR A 11 22.24 18.19 6.23
N ILE A 12 21.57 17.03 6.16
CA ILE A 12 22.21 15.73 6.45
C ILE A 12 23.42 15.48 5.58
N THR A 13 23.38 15.87 4.30
CA THR A 13 24.52 15.74 3.39
C THR A 13 25.76 16.47 3.92
N GLU A 14 25.59 17.73 4.30
CA GLU A 14 26.68 18.56 4.84
C GLU A 14 27.14 18.01 6.20
N TRP A 15 26.19 17.64 7.07
CA TRP A 15 26.51 17.10 8.38
C TRP A 15 27.29 15.78 8.31
N LEU A 16 26.97 14.91 7.34
CA LEU A 16 27.71 13.66 7.13
C LEU A 16 29.13 13.92 6.60
N ARG A 17 29.31 14.93 5.75
CA ARG A 17 30.64 15.34 5.24
C ARG A 17 31.49 16.04 6.30
N GLU A 18 30.89 16.79 7.20
CA GLU A 18 31.59 17.38 8.32
C GLU A 18 32.28 16.32 9.18
N ASN A 19 33.59 16.49 9.40
CA ASN A 19 34.44 15.56 10.14
C ASN A 19 34.40 14.11 9.59
N GLU A 20 34.08 13.95 8.30
CA GLU A 20 34.03 12.64 7.62
C GLU A 20 33.11 11.59 8.32
N ARG A 21 32.01 12.03 8.93
CA ARG A 21 31.06 11.13 9.68
C ARG A 21 30.54 9.97 8.84
N TYR A 22 30.52 10.12 7.51
CA TYR A 22 30.15 9.03 6.60
C TYR A 22 31.07 7.81 6.70
N LYS A 23 32.31 7.98 7.19
CA LYS A 23 33.27 6.89 7.44
C LYS A 23 33.06 6.17 8.77
N ASP A 24 32.31 6.76 9.70
CA ASP A 24 32.12 6.23 11.06
C ASP A 24 31.21 4.99 11.09
N GLY A 25 30.51 4.70 9.99
CA GLY A 25 29.65 3.54 9.84
C GLY A 25 28.60 3.48 10.95
N LYS A 26 28.56 2.39 11.70
CA LYS A 26 27.58 2.17 12.79
C LYS A 26 27.62 3.16 13.96
N ARG A 27 28.64 4.04 14.02
CA ARG A 27 28.72 5.08 15.06
C ARG A 27 27.92 6.32 14.69
N THR A 28 27.53 6.44 13.41
CA THR A 28 26.72 7.56 12.92
C THR A 28 25.28 7.08 12.73
N ALA A 29 24.34 7.78 13.38
CA ALA A 29 22.92 7.50 13.28
C ALA A 29 22.12 8.76 12.92
N ILE A 30 21.19 8.61 12.02
CA ILE A 30 20.16 9.59 11.66
C ILE A 30 18.85 9.06 12.22
N VAL A 31 18.26 9.78 13.18
CA VAL A 31 16.99 9.38 13.80
C VAL A 31 15.86 10.22 13.24
N LEU A 32 14.88 9.56 12.66
CA LEU A 32 13.70 10.18 12.08
C LEU A 32 12.58 10.25 13.13
N CYS A 33 12.20 11.46 13.51
CA CYS A 33 11.02 11.67 14.37
C CYS A 33 9.71 11.50 13.57
N ASP A 34 9.77 11.68 12.25
CA ASP A 34 8.71 11.38 11.30
C ASP A 34 9.25 10.43 10.22
N GLU A 35 8.77 9.20 10.22
CA GLU A 35 9.20 8.15 9.29
C GLU A 35 8.81 8.45 7.83
N HIS A 36 7.82 9.33 7.57
CA HIS A 36 7.47 9.76 6.23
C HIS A 36 8.61 10.51 5.52
N LEU A 37 9.57 11.04 6.27
CA LEU A 37 10.75 11.70 5.73
C LEU A 37 11.82 10.72 5.23
N LEU A 38 11.66 9.41 5.44
CA LEU A 38 12.64 8.40 5.07
C LEU A 38 13.12 8.55 3.62
N GLN A 39 12.21 8.65 2.67
CA GLN A 39 12.54 8.78 1.25
C GLN A 39 13.35 10.06 0.98
N THR A 40 12.94 11.19 1.57
CA THR A 40 13.64 12.45 1.44
C THR A 40 15.05 12.37 2.01
N VAL A 41 15.20 11.72 3.17
CA VAL A 41 16.51 11.54 3.83
C VAL A 41 17.40 10.61 3.02
N ILE A 42 16.90 9.48 2.50
CA ILE A 42 17.68 8.57 1.66
C ILE A 42 18.26 9.31 0.43
N HIS A 43 17.46 10.15 -0.23
CA HIS A 43 17.92 10.97 -1.36
C HIS A 43 18.91 12.06 -0.99
N CYS A 44 19.06 12.39 0.29
CA CYS A 44 20.04 13.35 0.80
C CYS A 44 21.28 12.69 1.39
N ILE A 45 21.37 11.37 1.37
CA ILE A 45 22.61 10.66 1.74
C ILE A 45 23.64 10.88 0.64
N PRO A 46 24.86 11.33 0.97
CA PRO A 46 25.90 11.56 -0.02
C PRO A 46 26.45 10.23 -0.57
N ASP A 47 26.89 10.25 -1.85
CA ASP A 47 27.42 9.07 -2.56
C ASP A 47 28.67 8.47 -1.89
N GLU A 48 29.34 9.24 -1.04
CA GLU A 48 30.51 8.80 -0.27
C GLU A 48 30.15 7.79 0.85
N VAL A 49 28.85 7.59 1.14
CA VAL A 49 28.38 6.57 2.10
C VAL A 49 28.32 5.22 1.40
N ASP A 50 29.29 4.36 1.62
CA ASP A 50 29.36 3.02 1.00
C ASP A 50 28.23 2.09 1.42
N THR A 51 27.77 2.20 2.66
CA THR A 51 26.75 1.29 3.24
C THR A 51 25.81 2.07 4.14
N LEU A 52 24.52 1.91 3.88
CA LEU A 52 23.42 2.47 4.67
C LEU A 52 22.59 1.33 5.27
N ASN A 53 22.34 1.40 6.57
CA ASN A 53 21.42 0.49 7.25
C ASN A 53 20.15 1.23 7.65
N VAL A 54 19.02 0.85 7.07
CA VAL A 54 17.70 1.44 7.35
C VAL A 54 16.93 0.52 8.26
N THR A 55 16.64 1.00 9.47
CA THR A 55 15.87 0.25 10.50
C THR A 55 14.52 0.90 10.81
N THR A 56 14.09 1.89 10.00
CA THR A 56 12.74 2.42 10.07
C THR A 56 11.78 1.48 9.35
N GLY A 57 10.51 1.47 9.75
CA GLY A 57 9.49 0.79 8.98
C GLY A 57 9.19 1.51 7.66
N TYR A 58 8.94 0.77 6.58
CA TYR A 58 8.40 1.35 5.35
C TYR A 58 6.90 1.60 5.51
N PRO A 59 6.39 2.83 5.31
CA PRO A 59 4.96 3.10 5.48
C PRO A 59 4.10 2.26 4.54
N LEU A 60 3.15 1.47 5.09
CA LEU A 60 2.24 0.64 4.30
C LEU A 60 1.46 1.48 3.28
N GLN A 61 1.12 2.71 3.65
CA GLN A 61 0.41 3.67 2.78
C GLN A 61 1.16 3.97 1.47
N GLN A 62 2.49 3.89 1.46
CA GLN A 62 3.32 4.18 0.28
C GLN A 62 3.50 2.95 -0.63
N THR A 63 2.97 1.80 -0.25
CA THR A 63 3.08 0.57 -1.04
C THR A 63 2.02 0.51 -2.15
N PRO A 64 2.30 -0.20 -3.25
CA PRO A 64 1.30 -0.45 -4.29
C PRO A 64 0.06 -1.17 -3.77
N ILE A 65 0.19 -2.07 -2.75
CA ILE A 65 -0.97 -2.77 -2.21
C ILE A 65 -1.98 -1.83 -1.56
N ALA A 66 -1.54 -0.75 -0.91
CA ALA A 66 -2.44 0.24 -0.31
C ALA A 66 -3.26 0.97 -1.38
N SER A 67 -2.64 1.32 -2.51
CA SER A 67 -3.35 1.90 -3.64
C SER A 67 -4.30 0.90 -4.31
N MET A 68 -3.92 -0.38 -4.43
CA MET A 68 -4.80 -1.44 -4.94
C MET A 68 -6.05 -1.60 -4.09
N VAL A 69 -5.92 -1.67 -2.76
CA VAL A 69 -7.07 -1.74 -1.83
C VAL A 69 -8.00 -0.54 -2.02
N THR A 70 -7.43 0.67 -2.17
CA THR A 70 -8.21 1.88 -2.42
C THR A 70 -8.98 1.80 -3.74
N GLN A 71 -8.37 1.25 -4.81
CA GLN A 71 -9.03 1.09 -6.12
C GLN A 71 -10.13 0.01 -6.08
N LEU A 72 -9.89 -1.11 -5.41
CA LEU A 72 -10.88 -2.17 -5.23
C LEU A 72 -12.08 -1.68 -4.40
N TRP A 73 -11.82 -0.95 -3.31
CA TRP A 73 -12.87 -0.30 -2.53
C TRP A 73 -13.71 0.66 -3.37
N ALA A 74 -13.06 1.56 -4.11
CA ALA A 74 -13.74 2.52 -4.98
C ALA A 74 -14.54 1.83 -6.10
N LEU A 75 -14.03 0.71 -6.65
CA LEU A 75 -14.75 -0.08 -7.65
C LEU A 75 -16.12 -0.53 -7.12
N GLN A 76 -16.17 -1.06 -5.89
CA GLN A 76 -17.39 -1.58 -5.29
C GLN A 76 -18.33 -0.49 -4.78
N THR A 77 -17.80 0.59 -4.18
CA THR A 77 -18.61 1.60 -3.48
C THR A 77 -19.04 2.77 -4.36
N GLU A 78 -18.23 3.11 -5.36
CA GLU A 78 -18.43 4.27 -6.25
C GLU A 78 -18.54 3.86 -7.72
N GLY A 79 -17.90 2.75 -8.11
CA GLY A 79 -17.79 2.30 -9.51
C GLY A 79 -19.06 1.66 -10.03
N TYR A 80 -19.84 1.01 -9.18
CA TYR A 80 -21.06 0.31 -9.58
C TYR A 80 -22.24 1.27 -9.74
N SER A 81 -22.92 1.18 -10.89
CA SER A 81 -24.17 1.89 -11.17
C SER A 81 -25.35 0.95 -10.98
N VAL A 82 -26.18 1.24 -9.98
CA VAL A 82 -27.39 0.45 -9.72
C VAL A 82 -28.38 0.53 -10.89
N GLN A 83 -28.45 1.67 -11.57
CA GLN A 83 -29.33 1.90 -12.72
C GLN A 83 -28.94 1.01 -13.91
N GLU A 84 -27.62 0.94 -14.20
CA GLU A 84 -27.08 0.18 -15.33
C GLU A 84 -26.74 -1.27 -14.94
N GLN A 85 -26.86 -1.61 -13.66
CA GLN A 85 -26.41 -2.90 -13.10
C GLN A 85 -25.00 -3.29 -13.59
N SER A 86 -24.10 -2.32 -13.64
CA SER A 86 -22.80 -2.45 -14.27
C SER A 86 -21.78 -1.48 -13.66
N TYR A 87 -20.51 -1.83 -13.77
CA TYR A 87 -19.40 -0.97 -13.37
C TYR A 87 -19.08 0.09 -14.43
N ARG A 88 -18.81 1.32 -14.01
CA ARG A 88 -18.26 2.35 -14.90
C ARG A 88 -16.84 1.97 -15.29
N LEU A 89 -16.56 1.98 -16.60
CA LEU A 89 -15.31 1.49 -17.18
C LEU A 89 -14.05 2.12 -16.55
N HIS A 90 -14.08 3.39 -16.14
CA HIS A 90 -12.89 4.04 -15.60
C HIS A 90 -12.45 3.46 -14.24
N TYR A 91 -13.37 2.96 -13.39
CA TYR A 91 -13.01 2.26 -12.15
C TYR A 91 -12.41 0.87 -12.45
N VAL A 92 -12.99 0.16 -13.42
CA VAL A 92 -12.47 -1.12 -13.90
C VAL A 92 -11.04 -0.95 -14.45
N ASN A 93 -10.82 0.07 -15.28
CA ASN A 93 -9.51 0.37 -15.85
C ASN A 93 -8.48 0.76 -14.78
N ARG A 94 -8.87 1.44 -13.70
CA ARG A 94 -7.95 1.74 -12.59
C ARG A 94 -7.43 0.47 -11.92
N VAL A 95 -8.29 -0.51 -11.69
CA VAL A 95 -7.90 -1.80 -11.10
C VAL A 95 -7.04 -2.61 -12.08
N LEU A 96 -7.47 -2.73 -13.35
CA LEU A 96 -6.75 -3.52 -14.35
C LEU A 96 -5.36 -2.94 -14.70
N ARG A 97 -5.24 -1.60 -14.77
CA ARG A 97 -3.96 -0.92 -15.10
C ARG A 97 -3.04 -0.73 -13.89
N HIS A 98 -3.50 -1.11 -12.71
CA HIS A 98 -2.66 -1.09 -11.53
C HIS A 98 -1.48 -2.08 -11.68
N PRO A 99 -0.27 -1.79 -11.17
CA PRO A 99 0.88 -2.72 -11.24
C PRO A 99 0.55 -4.14 -10.77
N TYR A 100 -0.35 -4.29 -9.78
CA TYR A 100 -0.79 -5.59 -9.27
C TYR A 100 -2.01 -6.17 -10.00
N GLY A 101 -2.52 -5.50 -11.02
CA GLY A 101 -3.58 -6.03 -11.89
C GLY A 101 -3.19 -7.34 -12.57
N LYS A 102 -1.90 -7.50 -12.91
CA LYS A 102 -1.34 -8.74 -13.48
C LYS A 102 -1.54 -9.97 -12.59
N TYR A 103 -1.62 -9.79 -11.26
CA TYR A 103 -1.86 -10.87 -10.30
C TYR A 103 -3.34 -11.22 -10.14
N LEU A 104 -4.24 -10.32 -10.55
CA LEU A 104 -5.69 -10.60 -10.54
C LEU A 104 -6.10 -11.48 -11.71
N THR A 105 -5.49 -11.32 -12.86
CA THR A 105 -5.71 -12.15 -14.03
C THR A 105 -4.52 -12.07 -14.98
N PRO A 106 -4.03 -13.19 -15.53
CA PRO A 106 -2.95 -13.18 -16.52
C PRO A 106 -3.34 -12.52 -17.85
N LYS A 107 -4.64 -12.34 -18.09
CA LYS A 107 -5.21 -11.77 -19.34
C LYS A 107 -5.54 -10.29 -19.23
N VAL A 108 -4.90 -9.56 -18.33
CA VAL A 108 -5.17 -8.12 -18.10
C VAL A 108 -5.08 -7.32 -19.40
N ALA A 109 -4.02 -7.51 -20.19
CA ALA A 109 -3.81 -6.78 -21.44
C ALA A 109 -4.93 -7.04 -22.47
N GLU A 110 -5.30 -8.31 -22.68
CA GLU A 110 -6.38 -8.71 -23.57
C GLU A 110 -7.73 -8.12 -23.15
N ILE A 111 -8.00 -8.11 -21.83
CA ILE A 111 -9.24 -7.55 -21.28
C ILE A 111 -9.29 -6.04 -21.52
N ILE A 112 -8.20 -5.31 -21.25
CA ILE A 112 -8.12 -3.86 -21.45
C ILE A 112 -8.31 -3.53 -22.94
N GLU A 113 -7.65 -4.25 -23.84
CA GLU A 113 -7.76 -4.03 -25.28
C GLU A 113 -9.19 -4.27 -25.76
N ARG A 114 -9.83 -5.36 -25.34
CA ARG A 114 -11.22 -5.66 -25.67
C ARG A 114 -12.16 -4.56 -25.18
N LEU A 115 -12.07 -4.15 -23.92
CA LEU A 115 -12.92 -3.11 -23.33
C LEU A 115 -12.77 -1.76 -24.04
N ASN A 116 -11.56 -1.44 -24.51
CA ASN A 116 -11.31 -0.20 -25.25
C ASN A 116 -11.82 -0.27 -26.70
N SER A 117 -11.65 -1.42 -27.38
CA SER A 117 -12.11 -1.61 -28.76
C SER A 117 -13.63 -1.62 -28.88
N GLU A 118 -14.32 -2.19 -27.90
CA GLU A 118 -15.78 -2.25 -27.87
C GLU A 118 -16.44 -0.90 -27.50
N ARG A 119 -15.66 0.14 -27.20
CA ARG A 119 -16.12 1.48 -26.75
C ARG A 119 -17.19 1.42 -25.66
N GLN A 120 -17.10 0.43 -24.80
CA GLN A 120 -18.03 0.26 -23.68
C GLN A 120 -17.78 1.33 -22.62
N PHE A 121 -18.84 1.90 -22.07
CA PHE A 121 -18.77 2.79 -20.91
C PHE A 121 -19.01 2.03 -19.61
N TYR A 122 -19.61 0.86 -19.71
CA TYR A 122 -19.99 0.02 -18.57
C TYR A 122 -19.54 -1.42 -18.78
N VAL A 123 -19.16 -2.07 -17.67
CA VAL A 123 -18.72 -3.47 -17.64
C VAL A 123 -19.64 -4.24 -16.71
N LYS A 124 -20.29 -5.29 -17.22
CA LYS A 124 -21.18 -6.12 -16.42
C LYS A 124 -20.40 -6.90 -15.35
N PRO A 125 -20.95 -7.00 -14.13
CA PRO A 125 -20.40 -7.91 -13.13
C PRO A 125 -20.35 -9.34 -13.66
N LYS A 126 -19.38 -10.08 -13.19
CA LYS A 126 -19.26 -11.50 -13.50
C LYS A 126 -19.03 -12.26 -12.20
N GLU A 127 -19.98 -13.14 -11.87
CA GLU A 127 -19.90 -14.01 -10.71
C GLU A 127 -18.59 -14.83 -10.68
N GLY A 128 -18.01 -15.01 -9.51
CA GLY A 128 -16.74 -15.72 -9.33
C GLY A 128 -15.53 -15.01 -9.93
N SER A 129 -15.63 -13.73 -10.29
CA SER A 129 -14.52 -12.93 -10.77
C SER A 129 -14.26 -11.73 -9.87
N ILE A 130 -13.11 -11.05 -10.08
CA ILE A 130 -12.79 -9.77 -9.40
C ILE A 130 -13.82 -8.66 -9.67
N PHE A 131 -14.68 -8.84 -10.68
CA PHE A 131 -15.76 -7.93 -11.04
C PHE A 131 -17.11 -8.43 -10.54
N GLU A 132 -17.15 -9.36 -9.60
CA GLU A 132 -18.35 -9.68 -8.86
C GLU A 132 -18.78 -8.49 -7.99
N TYR A 133 -20.10 -8.20 -8.01
CA TYR A 133 -20.62 -7.07 -7.24
C TYR A 133 -20.89 -7.45 -5.79
N HIS A 134 -20.30 -6.68 -4.89
CA HIS A 134 -20.54 -6.79 -3.45
C HIS A 134 -21.17 -5.48 -2.95
N PRO A 135 -22.43 -5.52 -2.49
CA PRO A 135 -23.09 -4.33 -1.96
C PRO A 135 -22.34 -3.73 -0.78
N SER A 136 -22.38 -2.40 -0.69
CA SER A 136 -21.66 -1.64 0.35
C SER A 136 -22.59 -1.00 1.38
N ASP A 137 -23.85 -1.44 1.47
CA ASP A 137 -24.74 -1.07 2.56
C ASP A 137 -24.30 -1.73 3.88
N LYS A 138 -24.84 -1.23 4.99
CA LYS A 138 -24.40 -1.65 6.32
C LYS A 138 -24.52 -3.17 6.56
N GLN A 139 -25.53 -3.82 5.98
CA GLN A 139 -25.79 -5.26 6.18
C GLN A 139 -24.79 -6.13 5.40
N ASN A 140 -24.33 -5.64 4.25
CA ASN A 140 -23.44 -6.35 3.35
C ASN A 140 -21.96 -5.93 3.49
N LEU A 141 -21.66 -4.90 4.30
CA LEU A 141 -20.33 -4.35 4.44
C LEU A 141 -19.28 -5.39 4.89
N GLN A 142 -19.65 -6.28 5.80
CA GLN A 142 -18.77 -7.36 6.26
C GLN A 142 -18.41 -8.32 5.12
N ALA A 143 -19.37 -8.69 4.27
CA ALA A 143 -19.10 -9.54 3.10
C ALA A 143 -18.16 -8.83 2.09
N LEU A 144 -18.33 -7.52 1.88
CA LEU A 144 -17.44 -6.71 1.05
C LEU A 144 -16.02 -6.67 1.62
N VAL A 145 -15.85 -6.53 2.93
CA VAL A 145 -14.52 -6.53 3.58
C VAL A 145 -13.86 -7.90 3.47
N SER A 146 -14.63 -8.98 3.65
CA SER A 146 -14.12 -10.34 3.47
C SER A 146 -13.69 -10.62 2.02
N TRP A 147 -14.47 -10.17 1.03
CA TRP A 147 -14.09 -10.24 -0.38
C TRP A 147 -12.80 -9.46 -0.66
N LEU A 148 -12.65 -8.27 -0.07
CA LEU A 148 -11.45 -7.47 -0.23
C LEU A 148 -10.22 -8.21 0.34
N ALA A 149 -10.33 -8.80 1.53
CA ALA A 149 -9.26 -9.60 2.14
C ALA A 149 -8.87 -10.80 1.26
N GLU A 150 -9.86 -11.55 0.75
CA GLU A 150 -9.62 -12.68 -0.14
C GLU A 150 -8.96 -12.25 -1.47
N THR A 151 -9.35 -11.10 -2.01
CA THR A 151 -8.72 -10.54 -3.21
C THR A 151 -7.25 -10.20 -2.96
N ILE A 152 -6.92 -9.63 -1.80
CA ILE A 152 -5.53 -9.34 -1.42
C ILE A 152 -4.73 -10.63 -1.22
N ARG A 153 -5.33 -11.65 -0.57
CA ARG A 153 -4.72 -12.99 -0.46
C ARG A 153 -4.42 -13.59 -1.84
N PHE A 154 -5.37 -13.49 -2.77
CA PHE A 154 -5.21 -13.98 -4.13
C PHE A 154 -4.06 -13.27 -4.88
N ILE A 155 -3.94 -11.93 -4.74
CA ILE A 155 -2.80 -11.16 -5.26
C ILE A 155 -1.48 -11.70 -4.69
N GLY A 156 -1.42 -11.95 -3.38
CA GLY A 156 -0.23 -12.48 -2.73
C GLY A 156 0.19 -13.85 -3.25
N MET A 157 -0.78 -14.74 -3.42
CA MET A 157 -0.53 -16.10 -3.95
C MET A 157 0.01 -16.07 -5.39
N ASN A 158 -0.55 -15.21 -6.24
CA ASN A 158 -0.14 -15.11 -7.64
C ASN A 158 1.15 -14.28 -7.85
N GLY A 159 1.53 -13.47 -6.87
CA GLY A 159 2.77 -12.68 -6.92
C GLY A 159 3.95 -13.29 -6.19
N ALA A 160 3.80 -14.47 -5.59
CA ALA A 160 4.84 -15.11 -4.79
C ALA A 160 6.13 -15.44 -5.57
N ASP A 161 6.06 -15.56 -6.89
CA ASP A 161 7.21 -15.81 -7.75
C ASP A 161 8.12 -14.57 -7.96
N ASP A 162 7.62 -13.37 -7.71
CA ASP A 162 8.37 -12.13 -7.97
C ASP A 162 9.52 -11.88 -6.97
N LYS A 163 9.63 -12.67 -5.89
CA LYS A 163 10.71 -12.62 -4.87
C LYS A 163 11.05 -11.22 -4.36
N ASP A 164 10.06 -10.34 -4.30
CA ASP A 164 10.19 -9.00 -3.74
C ASP A 164 9.77 -9.02 -2.26
N PRO A 165 10.72 -8.90 -1.31
CA PRO A 165 10.40 -8.95 0.12
C PRO A 165 9.42 -7.84 0.55
N LEU A 166 9.47 -6.67 -0.10
CA LEU A 166 8.54 -5.58 0.19
C LEU A 166 7.13 -5.93 -0.29
N PHE A 167 7.00 -6.59 -1.45
CA PHE A 167 5.72 -7.08 -1.94
C PHE A 167 5.11 -8.09 -0.96
N GLU A 168 5.85 -9.14 -0.61
CA GLU A 168 5.36 -10.21 0.27
C GLU A 168 4.91 -9.65 1.62
N GLU A 169 5.74 -8.85 2.29
CA GLU A 169 5.43 -8.30 3.61
C GLU A 169 4.28 -7.28 3.55
N SER A 170 4.23 -6.43 2.50
CA SER A 170 3.15 -5.45 2.35
C SER A 170 1.79 -6.10 2.12
N VAL A 171 1.73 -7.15 1.29
CA VAL A 171 0.52 -7.94 1.05
C VAL A 171 0.09 -8.66 2.34
N PHE A 172 1.03 -9.29 3.05
CA PHE A 172 0.74 -9.97 4.31
C PHE A 172 0.19 -9.01 5.37
N ARG A 173 0.80 -7.84 5.55
CA ARG A 173 0.32 -6.81 6.49
C ARG A 173 -1.06 -6.30 6.13
N MET A 174 -1.29 -6.03 4.85
CA MET A 174 -2.61 -5.58 4.37
C MET A 174 -3.68 -6.64 4.58
N TYR A 175 -3.39 -7.90 4.24
CA TYR A 175 -4.30 -9.03 4.47
C TYR A 175 -4.65 -9.18 5.95
N THR A 176 -3.63 -9.19 6.82
CA THR A 176 -3.82 -9.31 8.29
C THR A 176 -4.68 -8.18 8.83
N LEU A 177 -4.48 -6.95 8.35
CA LEU A 177 -5.28 -5.79 8.76
C LEU A 177 -6.75 -5.95 8.36
N LEU A 178 -7.01 -6.37 7.13
CA LEU A 178 -8.38 -6.59 6.63
C LEU A 178 -9.10 -7.74 7.35
N ILE A 179 -8.40 -8.86 7.59
CA ILE A 179 -8.95 -9.98 8.37
C ILE A 179 -9.32 -9.52 9.78
N ARG A 180 -8.43 -8.79 10.45
CA ARG A 180 -8.70 -8.29 11.81
C ARG A 180 -9.93 -7.36 11.83
N LEU A 181 -10.09 -6.48 10.84
CA LEU A 181 -11.27 -5.63 10.73
C LEU A 181 -12.54 -6.46 10.47
N SER A 182 -12.46 -7.48 9.61
CA SER A 182 -13.58 -8.40 9.36
C SER A 182 -13.99 -9.15 10.61
N GLU A 183 -13.03 -9.65 11.40
CA GLU A 183 -13.30 -10.34 12.68
C GLU A 183 -13.97 -9.42 13.70
N LEU A 184 -13.53 -8.17 13.84
CA LEU A 184 -14.18 -7.20 14.73
C LEU A 184 -15.62 -6.92 14.32
N MET A 185 -15.93 -6.91 13.01
CA MET A 185 -17.30 -6.76 12.53
C MET A 185 -18.14 -8.00 12.82
N VAL A 186 -17.60 -9.22 12.63
CA VAL A 186 -18.27 -10.49 12.93
C VAL A 186 -18.62 -10.59 14.41
N ASN A 187 -17.69 -10.20 15.29
CA ASN A 187 -17.89 -10.26 16.74
C ASN A 187 -18.81 -9.14 17.28
N GLY A 188 -19.18 -8.17 16.44
CA GLY A 188 -19.99 -7.02 16.86
C GLY A 188 -19.20 -5.92 17.57
N ASP A 189 -17.87 -6.02 17.63
CA ASP A 189 -16.98 -5.03 18.24
C ASP A 189 -16.77 -3.79 17.36
N LEU A 190 -17.06 -3.92 16.06
CA LEU A 190 -16.99 -2.84 15.09
C LEU A 190 -18.34 -2.72 14.34
N ASP A 191 -19.13 -1.73 14.72
CA ASP A 191 -20.34 -1.31 13.99
C ASP A 191 -20.03 -0.05 13.16
N ALA A 192 -19.86 -0.21 11.87
CA ALA A 192 -19.49 0.88 10.95
C ALA A 192 -20.33 0.85 9.67
N ASP A 193 -20.61 2.03 9.13
CA ASP A 193 -21.03 2.17 7.73
C ASP A 193 -19.82 2.25 6.79
N LYS A 194 -20.07 2.29 5.48
CA LYS A 194 -19.01 2.35 4.47
C LYS A 194 -18.10 3.59 4.58
N ILE A 195 -18.63 4.72 5.10
CA ILE A 195 -17.88 5.97 5.24
C ILE A 195 -16.93 5.88 6.44
N ILE A 196 -17.45 5.42 7.57
CA ILE A 196 -16.69 5.20 8.79
C ILE A 196 -15.62 4.15 8.55
N PHE A 197 -15.99 3.01 7.93
CA PHE A 197 -15.05 1.94 7.61
C PHE A 197 -13.90 2.44 6.70
N ARG A 198 -14.21 3.17 5.61
CA ARG A 198 -13.18 3.75 4.74
C ARG A 198 -12.21 4.64 5.50
N ARG A 199 -12.74 5.51 6.38
CA ARG A 199 -11.90 6.42 7.19
C ARG A 199 -11.00 5.62 8.13
N LEU A 200 -11.56 4.63 8.83
CA LEU A 200 -10.81 3.74 9.72
C LEU A 200 -9.72 2.99 8.96
N LEU A 201 -10.06 2.36 7.85
CA LEU A 201 -9.11 1.64 7.01
C LEU A 201 -7.96 2.56 6.55
N THR A 202 -8.26 3.77 6.10
CA THR A 202 -7.25 4.75 5.68
C THR A 202 -6.32 5.13 6.83
N GLN A 203 -6.86 5.37 8.02
CA GLN A 203 -6.07 5.70 9.21
C GLN A 203 -5.18 4.54 9.65
N LEU A 204 -5.69 3.30 9.61
CA LEU A 204 -4.91 2.12 9.98
C LEU A 204 -3.80 1.84 8.97
N ILE A 205 -4.05 2.00 7.67
CA ILE A 205 -3.02 1.89 6.63
C ILE A 205 -1.92 2.94 6.84
N ALA A 206 -2.30 4.19 7.17
CA ALA A 206 -1.34 5.25 7.44
C ALA A 206 -0.51 5.03 8.71
N ALA A 207 -1.10 4.39 9.72
CA ALA A 207 -0.43 4.08 10.98
C ALA A 207 0.40 2.78 10.95
N THR A 208 0.28 1.98 9.88
CA THR A 208 0.99 0.70 9.76
C THR A 208 2.29 0.88 9.00
N SER A 209 3.38 0.37 9.57
CA SER A 209 4.67 0.29 8.92
C SER A 209 5.10 -1.17 8.70
N ILE A 210 5.90 -1.39 7.66
CA ILE A 210 6.50 -2.67 7.31
C ILE A 210 7.92 -2.66 7.88
N PRO A 211 8.27 -3.56 8.81
CA PRO A 211 9.61 -3.60 9.35
C PRO A 211 10.61 -4.04 8.29
N PHE A 212 11.71 -3.32 8.16
CA PHE A 212 12.85 -3.81 7.41
C PHE A 212 13.62 -4.80 8.28
N HIS A 213 13.75 -6.04 7.81
CA HIS A 213 14.67 -7.02 8.38
C HIS A 213 16.07 -6.81 7.79
N GLY A 214 16.72 -5.70 8.20
CA GLY A 214 18.11 -5.44 7.83
C GLY A 214 19.07 -6.23 8.70
N GLU A 215 20.23 -6.63 8.13
CA GLU A 215 21.33 -7.14 8.96
C GLU A 215 21.78 -6.04 9.95
N PRO A 216 21.87 -6.35 11.25
CA PRO A 216 22.19 -5.33 12.23
C PRO A 216 23.61 -4.78 12.04
N ALA A 217 23.70 -3.45 11.96
CA ALA A 217 24.90 -2.68 12.29
C ALA A 217 26.05 -2.65 11.25
N ARG A 218 25.77 -2.58 9.96
CA ARG A 218 26.76 -2.15 8.96
C ARG A 218 26.40 -0.79 8.39
N GLY A 219 27.39 0.10 8.23
CA GLY A 219 27.19 1.43 7.62
C GLY A 219 26.52 2.46 8.53
N VAL A 220 26.19 3.59 7.95
CA VAL A 220 25.45 4.69 8.60
C VAL A 220 24.03 4.21 8.90
N GLN A 221 23.55 4.47 10.13
CA GLN A 221 22.24 4.01 10.56
C GLN A 221 21.19 5.07 10.28
N VAL A 222 20.05 4.68 9.69
CA VAL A 222 18.83 5.49 9.60
C VAL A 222 17.73 4.75 10.34
N MET A 223 17.20 5.33 11.41
CA MET A 223 16.25 4.68 12.28
C MET A 223 15.07 5.60 12.63
N GLY A 224 13.91 5.02 12.87
CA GLY A 224 12.75 5.71 13.42
C GLY A 224 12.83 5.85 14.93
N VAL A 225 11.97 6.69 15.50
CA VAL A 225 11.70 6.73 16.94
C VAL A 225 10.67 5.62 17.21
N LEU A 226 11.06 4.62 18.01
CA LEU A 226 10.18 3.54 18.49
C LEU A 226 9.13 4.08 19.46
#